data_ca2f8c3100e1d34f67d16049cfa72f4a
#
_entry.id   ca2f8c3100e1d34f67d16049cfa72f4a
#
_cell.length_a   1.000
_cell.length_b   1.000
_cell.length_c   1.000
_cell.angle_alpha   90.00
_cell.angle_beta   90.00
_cell.angle_gamma   90.00
#
_symmetry.space_group_name_H-M   'P 1'
#
loop_
_entity.id
_entity.type
_entity.pdbx_description
1 polymer ?
#
loop_
_entity_poly.entity_id
_entity_poly.type
_entity_poly.pdbx_seq_one_letter_code
_entity_poly.pdbx_strand_id
1 'polypeptide(L)'
;MRIALSLILTLLVVGCGNYTLDKKSFTAEKLKIVEQRTGLSLPVGSHGLNMFYKGEPMDPFLLAKVEVPEASHDELLTRIIQLRNEEIHVVESPTKNFDWWRLSKETAKAERQFKLNGDYVHVALCNENGHWILYLEWFTV
;
A
#
# COMPACT_ATOMS: atom_id res chain seq x y z
N MET A 1 -35.19 39.52 24.52
CA MET A 1 -34.34 39.24 23.37
C MET A 1 -33.57 37.96 23.67
N ARG A 2 -34.01 36.81 23.16
CA ARG A 2 -33.40 35.50 23.42
C ARG A 2 -32.58 35.13 22.18
N ILE A 3 -31.27 35.15 22.33
CA ILE A 3 -30.34 34.70 21.29
C ILE A 3 -30.28 33.19 21.39
N ALA A 4 -30.88 32.51 20.42
CA ALA A 4 -30.74 31.05 20.27
C ALA A 4 -29.37 30.76 19.66
N LEU A 5 -28.46 30.26 20.47
CA LEU A 5 -27.16 29.75 20.02
C LEU A 5 -27.37 28.39 19.35
N SER A 6 -27.44 28.42 18.03
CA SER A 6 -27.54 27.19 17.23
C SER A 6 -26.16 26.52 17.19
N LEU A 7 -25.96 25.48 18.00
CA LEU A 7 -24.80 24.68 18.01
C LEU A 7 -24.83 23.76 16.77
N ILE A 8 -24.15 24.15 15.71
CA ILE A 8 -23.96 23.28 14.53
C ILE A 8 -22.94 22.22 14.93
N LEU A 9 -23.45 21.06 15.34
CA LEU A 9 -22.66 19.88 15.54
C LEU A 9 -22.25 19.34 14.17
N THR A 10 -21.08 19.75 13.69
CA THR A 10 -20.48 19.18 12.48
C THR A 10 -20.05 17.76 12.83
N LEU A 11 -20.88 16.77 12.52
CA LEU A 11 -20.47 15.38 12.51
C LEU A 11 -19.39 15.23 11.46
N LEU A 12 -18.14 15.16 11.90
CA LEU A 12 -17.06 14.61 11.11
C LEU A 12 -17.34 13.12 10.90
N VAL A 13 -18.06 12.81 9.84
CA VAL A 13 -18.14 11.43 9.34
C VAL A 13 -16.74 11.10 8.82
N VAL A 14 -15.91 10.55 9.71
CA VAL A 14 -14.69 9.87 9.30
C VAL A 14 -15.18 8.69 8.46
N GLY A 15 -15.15 8.84 7.15
CA GLY A 15 -15.57 7.82 6.22
C GLY A 15 -14.66 6.61 6.35
N CYS A 16 -15.06 5.62 7.14
CA CYS A 16 -14.55 4.26 7.08
C CYS A 16 -15.02 3.68 5.74
N GLY A 17 -14.38 4.08 4.64
CA GLY A 17 -14.79 3.69 3.30
C GLY A 17 -13.72 2.89 2.59
N ASN A 18 -14.17 1.93 1.78
CA ASN A 18 -13.32 1.31 0.79
C ASN A 18 -13.13 2.30 -0.36
N TYR A 19 -11.92 2.38 -0.88
CA TYR A 19 -11.66 3.18 -2.08
C TYR A 19 -10.64 2.52 -3.00
N THR A 20 -10.80 2.78 -4.29
CA THR A 20 -9.90 2.34 -5.35
C THR A 20 -9.30 3.59 -6.01
N LEU A 21 -7.98 3.60 -6.17
CA LEU A 21 -7.26 4.67 -6.82
C LEU A 21 -6.59 4.17 -8.09
N ASP A 22 -6.57 5.03 -9.11
CA ASP A 22 -5.78 4.88 -10.32
C ASP A 22 -4.59 5.86 -10.31
N LYS A 23 -3.81 5.87 -11.37
CA LYS A 23 -2.65 6.76 -11.51
C LYS A 23 -2.99 8.25 -11.31
N LYS A 24 -4.20 8.69 -11.66
CA LYS A 24 -4.62 10.10 -11.53
C LYS A 24 -5.02 10.45 -10.11
N SER A 25 -5.63 9.52 -9.39
CA SER A 25 -6.16 9.72 -8.04
C SER A 25 -5.19 9.29 -6.93
N PHE A 26 -4.15 8.55 -7.26
CA PHE A 26 -3.15 8.08 -6.31
C PHE A 26 -2.10 9.18 -6.04
N THR A 27 -2.44 10.09 -5.16
CA THR A 27 -1.63 11.28 -4.83
C THR A 27 -0.46 10.96 -3.89
N ALA A 28 0.47 11.92 -3.73
CA ALA A 28 1.57 11.82 -2.78
C ALA A 28 1.09 11.64 -1.32
N GLU A 29 -0.05 12.22 -0.96
CA GLU A 29 -0.66 12.02 0.36
C GLU A 29 -1.07 10.56 0.57
N LYS A 30 -1.61 9.91 -0.45
CA LYS A 30 -1.97 8.48 -0.39
C LYS A 30 -0.75 7.56 -0.35
N LEU A 31 0.36 7.93 -0.98
CA LEU A 31 1.63 7.22 -0.82
C LEU A 31 2.11 7.18 0.63
N LYS A 32 1.89 8.24 1.40
CA LYS A 32 2.21 8.25 2.85
C LYS A 32 1.43 7.20 3.64
N ILE A 33 0.19 6.92 3.26
CA ILE A 33 -0.60 5.86 3.88
C ILE A 33 0.06 4.50 3.63
N VAL A 34 0.54 4.27 2.40
CA VAL A 34 1.27 3.04 2.05
C VAL A 34 2.53 2.91 2.91
N GLU A 35 3.34 3.97 3.02
CA GLU A 35 4.54 3.98 3.85
C GLU A 35 4.23 3.70 5.33
N GLN A 36 3.19 4.30 5.87
CA GLN A 36 2.77 4.10 7.27
C GLN A 36 2.33 2.66 7.55
N ARG A 37 1.59 2.05 6.63
CA ARG A 37 1.06 0.70 6.80
C ARG A 37 2.12 -0.37 6.59
N THR A 38 3.02 -0.17 5.64
CA THR A 38 4.05 -1.16 5.29
C THR A 38 5.37 -0.96 6.03
N GLY A 39 5.60 0.21 6.62
CA GLY A 39 6.87 0.59 7.23
C GLY A 39 8.00 0.80 6.21
N LEU A 40 7.70 0.79 4.92
CA LEU A 40 8.68 0.97 3.85
C LEU A 40 8.63 2.41 3.33
N SER A 41 9.70 3.17 3.51
CA SER A 41 9.84 4.50 2.91
C SER A 41 10.04 4.38 1.39
N LEU A 42 9.23 5.10 0.64
CA LEU A 42 9.31 5.11 -0.83
C LEU A 42 10.35 6.15 -1.31
N PRO A 43 11.11 5.85 -2.36
CA PRO A 43 12.02 6.82 -2.97
C PRO A 43 11.30 8.07 -3.44
N VAL A 44 11.98 9.21 -3.34
CA VAL A 44 11.49 10.49 -3.91
C VAL A 44 11.27 10.31 -5.41
N GLY A 45 10.14 10.79 -5.91
CA GLY A 45 9.75 10.62 -7.31
C GLY A 45 8.98 9.33 -7.61
N SER A 46 8.67 8.51 -6.60
CA SER A 46 7.77 7.37 -6.77
C SER A 46 6.36 7.83 -7.13
N HIS A 47 5.70 7.09 -8.01
CA HIS A 47 4.35 7.38 -8.49
C HIS A 47 3.41 6.23 -8.20
N GLY A 48 2.27 6.51 -7.54
CA GLY A 48 1.20 5.55 -7.39
C GLY A 48 0.54 5.23 -8.73
N LEU A 49 0.38 3.95 -9.04
CA LEU A 49 -0.31 3.48 -10.23
C LEU A 49 -1.71 2.99 -9.92
N ASN A 50 -1.83 2.13 -8.93
CA ASN A 50 -3.10 1.58 -8.46
C ASN A 50 -3.05 1.38 -6.95
N MET A 51 -4.18 1.55 -6.30
CA MET A 51 -4.34 1.25 -4.90
C MET A 51 -5.77 0.79 -4.62
N PHE A 52 -5.90 -0.20 -3.77
CA PHE A 52 -7.15 -0.53 -3.12
C PHE A 52 -6.94 -0.47 -1.61
N TYR A 53 -7.82 0.21 -0.92
CA TYR A 53 -7.82 0.31 0.53
C TYR A 53 -9.21 -0.03 1.07
N LYS A 54 -9.24 -0.99 1.98
CA LYS A 54 -10.40 -1.30 2.80
C LYS A 54 -10.10 -0.86 4.22
N GLY A 55 -10.86 0.08 4.73
CA GLY A 55 -10.68 0.64 6.07
C GLY A 55 -11.38 -0.16 7.16
N GLU A 56 -11.14 0.25 8.41
CA GLU A 56 -11.87 -0.22 9.57
C GLU A 56 -13.41 -0.09 9.38
N PRO A 57 -14.24 -0.89 10.11
CA PRO A 57 -13.86 -1.75 11.25
C PRO A 57 -13.63 -3.21 10.92
N MET A 58 -13.87 -3.67 9.69
CA MET A 58 -13.82 -5.09 9.35
C MET A 58 -12.65 -5.40 8.43
N ASP A 59 -11.69 -6.20 8.93
CA ASP A 59 -10.57 -6.76 8.18
C ASP A 59 -9.93 -5.77 7.21
N PRO A 60 -9.34 -4.67 7.72
CA PRO A 60 -8.74 -3.67 6.86
C PRO A 60 -7.57 -4.26 6.08
N PHE A 61 -7.48 -3.90 4.81
CA PHE A 61 -6.33 -4.25 4.00
C PHE A 61 -6.00 -3.19 2.95
N LEU A 62 -4.76 -3.21 2.48
CA LEU A 62 -4.24 -2.32 1.47
C LEU A 62 -3.48 -3.13 0.42
N LEU A 63 -3.76 -2.84 -0.84
CA LEU A 63 -2.96 -3.24 -1.98
C LEU A 63 -2.51 -2.00 -2.72
N ALA A 64 -1.22 -1.90 -3.04
CA ALA A 64 -0.69 -0.79 -3.80
C ALA A 64 0.30 -1.25 -4.87
N LYS A 65 0.24 -0.60 -6.01
CA LYS A 65 1.19 -0.71 -7.12
C LYS A 65 1.82 0.65 -7.35
N VAL A 66 3.14 0.73 -7.25
CA VAL A 66 3.89 1.99 -7.28
C VAL A 66 5.04 1.88 -8.28
N GLU A 67 5.17 2.87 -9.16
CA GLU A 67 6.35 2.98 -10.02
C GLU A 67 7.47 3.71 -9.27
N VAL A 68 8.65 3.12 -9.29
CA VAL A 68 9.85 3.62 -8.62
C VAL A 68 10.80 4.21 -9.66
N PRO A 69 11.44 5.39 -9.40
CA PRO A 69 12.42 5.95 -10.32
C PRO A 69 13.57 4.98 -10.60
N GLU A 70 14.01 4.91 -11.86
CA GLU A 70 15.14 4.08 -12.27
C GLU A 70 16.39 4.34 -11.41
N ALA A 71 16.69 5.58 -11.10
CA ALA A 71 17.85 5.97 -10.30
C ALA A 71 17.82 5.45 -8.84
N SER A 72 16.66 5.02 -8.35
CA SER A 72 16.46 4.63 -6.94
C SER A 72 16.23 3.14 -6.74
N HIS A 73 16.13 2.36 -7.81
CA HIS A 73 15.76 0.95 -7.68
C HIS A 73 16.80 0.11 -6.95
N ASP A 74 18.09 0.35 -7.16
CA ASP A 74 19.17 -0.42 -6.51
C ASP A 74 19.18 -0.23 -5.00
N GLU A 75 19.01 1.00 -4.53
CA GLU A 75 18.90 1.29 -3.11
C GLU A 75 17.66 0.63 -2.49
N LEU A 76 16.53 0.73 -3.16
CA LEU A 76 15.29 0.10 -2.70
C LEU A 76 15.42 -1.43 -2.69
N LEU A 77 16.01 -2.01 -3.72
CA LEU A 77 16.29 -3.44 -3.81
C LEU A 77 17.11 -3.92 -2.60
N THR A 78 18.19 -3.20 -2.30
CA THR A 78 19.06 -3.51 -1.16
C THR A 78 18.30 -3.43 0.16
N ARG A 79 17.48 -2.41 0.33
CA ARG A 79 16.65 -2.24 1.54
C ARG A 79 15.63 -3.37 1.70
N ILE A 80 14.98 -3.78 0.63
CA ILE A 80 14.01 -4.90 0.66
C ILE A 80 14.72 -6.20 1.02
N ILE A 81 15.88 -6.49 0.43
CA ILE A 81 16.64 -7.71 0.72
C ILE A 81 17.06 -7.78 2.20
N GLN A 82 17.31 -6.65 2.83
CA GLN A 82 17.68 -6.56 4.25
C GLN A 82 16.48 -6.72 5.20
N LEU A 83 15.25 -6.61 4.73
CA LEU A 83 14.06 -6.89 5.54
C LEU A 83 14.04 -8.37 5.94
N ARG A 84 13.43 -8.63 7.11
CA ARG A 84 13.13 -10.01 7.50
C ARG A 84 12.25 -10.67 6.44
N ASN A 85 12.44 -11.96 6.28
CA ASN A 85 11.53 -12.77 5.46
C ASN A 85 10.98 -13.88 6.34
N GLU A 86 9.73 -13.78 6.70
CA GLU A 86 9.04 -14.71 7.57
C GLU A 86 8.17 -15.64 6.73
N GLU A 87 8.12 -16.91 7.08
CA GLU A 87 7.19 -17.85 6.47
C GLU A 87 5.80 -17.63 7.08
N ILE A 88 4.93 -16.93 6.34
CA ILE A 88 3.57 -16.59 6.77
C ILE A 88 2.60 -17.25 5.80
N HIS A 89 1.77 -18.15 6.33
CA HIS A 89 0.72 -18.77 5.55
C HIS A 89 -0.51 -17.87 5.51
N VAL A 90 -0.77 -17.28 4.37
CA VAL A 90 -1.98 -16.50 4.09
C VAL A 90 -3.01 -17.42 3.48
N VAL A 91 -4.15 -17.58 4.14
CA VAL A 91 -5.21 -18.50 3.71
C VAL A 91 -5.86 -18.03 2.40
N GLU A 92 -6.09 -16.73 2.27
CA GLU A 92 -6.57 -16.11 1.04
C GLU A 92 -5.99 -14.71 0.89
N SER A 93 -5.33 -14.46 -0.24
CA SER A 93 -4.95 -13.11 -0.64
C SER A 93 -6.02 -12.53 -1.56
N PRO A 94 -6.49 -11.29 -1.32
CA PRO A 94 -7.47 -10.65 -2.18
C PRO A 94 -6.89 -10.24 -3.55
N THR A 95 -5.60 -10.39 -3.76
CA THR A 95 -4.87 -9.91 -4.96
C THR A 95 -5.43 -10.46 -6.27
N LYS A 96 -5.95 -11.68 -6.27
CA LYS A 96 -6.57 -12.31 -7.44
C LYS A 96 -7.81 -11.57 -7.99
N ASN A 97 -8.41 -10.70 -7.19
CA ASN A 97 -9.60 -9.94 -7.58
C ASN A 97 -9.27 -8.63 -8.31
N PHE A 98 -7.98 -8.34 -8.50
CA PHE A 98 -7.52 -7.08 -9.09
C PHE A 98 -6.70 -7.35 -10.34
N ASP A 99 -7.19 -6.99 -11.51
CA ASP A 99 -6.53 -7.21 -12.81
C ASP A 99 -5.19 -6.50 -12.94
N TRP A 100 -5.00 -5.41 -12.20
CA TRP A 100 -3.75 -4.67 -12.18
C TRP A 100 -2.67 -5.29 -11.28
N TRP A 101 -3.03 -6.23 -10.40
CA TRP A 101 -2.07 -6.99 -9.59
C TRP A 101 -1.48 -8.12 -10.43
N ARG A 102 -0.30 -7.88 -10.96
CA ARG A 102 0.38 -8.81 -11.88
C ARG A 102 1.71 -9.31 -11.36
N LEU A 103 1.86 -9.33 -10.04
CA LEU A 103 3.07 -9.87 -9.42
C LEU A 103 3.29 -11.32 -9.84
N SER A 104 4.47 -11.62 -10.39
CA SER A 104 4.89 -12.98 -10.71
C SER A 104 6.31 -13.24 -10.20
N LYS A 105 6.63 -14.51 -9.96
CA LYS A 105 7.97 -14.92 -9.54
C LYS A 105 9.04 -14.62 -10.61
N GLU A 106 8.65 -14.58 -11.89
CA GLU A 106 9.55 -14.33 -13.00
C GLU A 106 9.99 -12.86 -13.08
N THR A 107 9.12 -11.94 -12.69
CA THR A 107 9.41 -10.50 -12.70
C THR A 107 9.96 -9.97 -11.38
N ALA A 108 9.71 -10.66 -10.28
CA ALA A 108 10.17 -10.25 -8.95
C ALA A 108 11.70 -10.34 -8.85
N LYS A 109 12.33 -9.22 -8.47
CA LYS A 109 13.78 -9.13 -8.20
C LYS A 109 14.09 -9.24 -6.71
N ALA A 110 13.18 -8.79 -5.87
CA ALA A 110 13.20 -8.99 -4.43
C ALA A 110 11.77 -9.09 -3.92
N GLU A 111 11.55 -9.99 -2.98
CA GLU A 111 10.25 -10.22 -2.37
C GLU A 111 10.44 -10.57 -0.90
N ARG A 112 9.68 -9.94 -0.02
CA ARG A 112 9.70 -10.21 1.42
C ARG A 112 8.30 -10.15 1.99
N GLN A 113 8.05 -11.03 2.94
CA GLN A 113 6.87 -10.98 3.78
C GLN A 113 7.27 -11.01 5.25
N PHE A 114 6.64 -10.19 6.07
CA PHE A 114 6.97 -10.05 7.49
C PHE A 114 5.80 -9.50 8.28
N LYS A 115 5.90 -9.58 9.60
CA LYS A 115 4.95 -8.92 10.51
C LYS A 115 5.50 -7.57 10.96
N LEU A 116 4.67 -6.54 10.86
CA LEU A 116 4.92 -5.21 11.39
C LEU A 116 3.83 -4.86 12.40
N ASN A 117 4.21 -4.73 13.67
CA ASN A 117 3.26 -4.48 14.77
C ASN A 117 2.09 -5.50 14.84
N GLY A 118 2.36 -6.74 14.45
CA GLY A 118 1.37 -7.80 14.39
C GLY A 118 0.66 -7.94 13.05
N ASP A 119 0.69 -6.92 12.21
CA ASP A 119 0.05 -6.95 10.89
C ASP A 119 0.96 -7.61 9.85
N TYR A 120 0.34 -8.23 8.85
CA TYR A 120 1.03 -8.80 7.71
C TYR A 120 1.44 -7.72 6.72
N VAL A 121 2.68 -7.79 6.26
CA VAL A 121 3.21 -6.96 5.17
C VAL A 121 3.89 -7.84 4.15
N HIS A 122 3.59 -7.60 2.86
CA HIS A 122 4.26 -8.22 1.74
C HIS A 122 4.72 -7.12 0.77
N VAL A 123 5.98 -7.18 0.38
CA VAL A 123 6.58 -6.26 -0.57
C VAL A 123 7.33 -7.02 -1.64
N ALA A 124 7.19 -6.59 -2.89
CA ALA A 124 7.93 -7.16 -4.02
C ALA A 124 8.31 -6.07 -5.02
N LEU A 125 9.60 -6.01 -5.34
CA LEU A 125 10.13 -5.12 -6.37
C LEU A 125 10.34 -5.91 -7.65
N CYS A 126 9.71 -5.46 -8.73
CA CYS A 126 9.68 -6.12 -10.02
C CYS A 126 10.23 -5.20 -11.11
N ASN A 127 10.73 -5.79 -12.19
CA ASN A 127 10.97 -5.07 -13.44
C ASN A 127 9.92 -5.52 -14.46
N GLU A 128 9.03 -4.60 -14.83
CA GLU A 128 7.98 -4.83 -15.82
C GLU A 128 8.26 -3.97 -17.04
N ASN A 129 8.71 -4.57 -18.14
CA ASN A 129 9.00 -3.87 -19.41
C ASN A 129 9.94 -2.66 -19.26
N GLY A 130 10.97 -2.78 -18.43
CA GLY A 130 11.93 -1.72 -18.15
C GLY A 130 11.50 -0.72 -17.08
N HIS A 131 10.31 -0.88 -16.49
CA HIS A 131 9.82 -0.07 -15.40
C HIS A 131 9.98 -0.80 -14.07
N TRP A 132 10.47 -0.12 -13.07
CA TRP A 132 10.57 -0.67 -11.72
C TRP A 132 9.27 -0.47 -10.97
N ILE A 133 8.63 -1.57 -10.64
CA ILE A 133 7.31 -1.61 -10.03
C ILE A 133 7.40 -2.26 -8.66
N LEU A 134 6.88 -1.56 -7.66
CA LEU A 134 6.76 -2.05 -6.31
C LEU A 134 5.31 -2.46 -6.04
N TYR A 135 5.12 -3.70 -5.63
CA TYR A 135 3.86 -4.23 -5.13
C TYR A 135 3.90 -4.28 -3.61
N LEU A 136 2.87 -3.76 -2.97
CA LEU A 136 2.75 -3.73 -1.52
C LEU A 136 1.37 -4.23 -1.11
N GLU A 137 1.37 -5.12 -0.12
CA GLU A 137 0.17 -5.67 0.50
C GLU A 137 0.29 -5.54 2.01
N TRP A 138 -0.77 -5.11 2.64
CA TRP A 138 -0.85 -5.02 4.10
C TRP A 138 -2.25 -5.42 4.56
N PHE A 139 -2.35 -6.18 5.63
CA PHE A 139 -3.61 -6.47 6.31
C PHE A 139 -3.39 -6.88 7.77
N THR A 140 -4.44 -6.74 8.56
CA THR A 140 -4.47 -7.24 9.94
C THR A 140 -4.62 -8.77 9.98
N VAL A 141 -3.95 -9.42 10.91
CA VAL A 141 -3.97 -10.89 11.13
C VAL A 141 -4.46 -11.24 12.52
#